data_69ebdfcfc7de2ddb20db66788dfdc377
#
_entry.id   69ebdfcfc7de2ddb20db66788dfdc377
#
_cell.length_a   1.000
_cell.length_b   1.000
_cell.length_c   1.000
_cell.angle_alpha   90.00
_cell.angle_beta   90.00
_cell.angle_gamma   90.00
#
_symmetry.space_group_name_H-M   'P 1'
#
loop_
_entity.id
_entity.type
_entity.pdbx_description
1 polymer ?
#
loop_
_entity_poly.entity_id
_entity_poly.type
_entity_poly.pdbx_seq_one_letter_code
_entity_poly.pdbx_strand_id
1 'polypeptide(L)'
;VDDYYIPGKSWYHERHFPHDGCICGYNQSDKTYLIFAYDQNWLYRKFSIPQKGFLSGVKARIHEKSYPSICGVRTKNEEVLFSPDEALGAIRTYLNATTEQYPENGEGTVLGHAVHHYLARYVDKLAAGEIPYERMDRRVFRVIWEHKVIMAERILKIEEALSLDAGTSRAYAPLVKEAHHLRMLYAAHHMKRRDELLPILSKRLRELAKAERTVLEDLLRKARERKQK
;
A
#
# COMPACT_ATOMS: atom_id res chain seq x y z
N VAL A 1 18.51 -5.36 -2.02
CA VAL A 1 19.50 -6.35 -1.53
C VAL A 1 18.85 -7.71 -1.37
N ASP A 2 19.64 -8.77 -1.22
CA ASP A 2 19.15 -10.11 -0.93
C ASP A 2 19.30 -10.37 0.59
N ASP A 3 18.19 -10.55 1.27
CA ASP A 3 18.12 -10.74 2.72
C ASP A 3 18.85 -11.99 3.22
N TYR A 4 19.11 -12.97 2.34
CA TYR A 4 19.93 -14.15 2.65
C TYR A 4 21.31 -13.79 3.23
N TYR A 5 21.90 -12.68 2.80
CA TYR A 5 23.23 -12.22 3.24
C TYR A 5 23.19 -11.23 4.40
N ILE A 6 22.00 -10.85 4.87
CA ILE A 6 21.83 -9.76 5.84
C ILE A 6 21.54 -10.30 7.25
N PRO A 7 22.51 -10.26 8.19
CA PRO A 7 22.24 -10.64 9.57
C PRO A 7 21.12 -9.80 10.19
N GLY A 8 20.28 -10.45 11.00
CA GLY A 8 19.13 -9.79 11.64
C GLY A 8 17.88 -9.72 10.78
N LYS A 9 17.89 -10.27 9.56
CA LYS A 9 16.71 -10.47 8.72
C LYS A 9 16.16 -11.88 8.90
N SER A 10 14.84 -12.05 8.68
CA SER A 10 14.15 -13.34 8.86
C SER A 10 14.68 -14.44 7.93
N TRP A 11 15.25 -14.08 6.77
CA TRP A 11 15.73 -15.03 5.77
C TRP A 11 17.25 -15.20 5.74
N TYR A 12 17.94 -14.70 6.78
CA TYR A 12 19.39 -14.78 6.87
C TYR A 12 19.86 -16.23 6.86
N HIS A 13 20.62 -16.62 5.83
CA HIS A 13 21.13 -17.98 5.57
C HIS A 13 20.04 -19.08 5.44
N GLU A 14 18.78 -18.71 5.30
CA GLU A 14 17.69 -19.65 5.12
C GLU A 14 17.18 -19.67 3.69
N ARG A 15 16.91 -18.48 3.13
CA ARG A 15 16.29 -18.35 1.81
C ARG A 15 16.71 -17.06 1.12
N HIS A 16 17.00 -17.16 -0.19
CA HIS A 16 17.17 -15.98 -1.03
C HIS A 16 15.86 -15.21 -1.11
N PHE A 17 15.89 -13.98 -0.63
CA PHE A 17 14.73 -13.10 -0.60
C PHE A 17 15.15 -11.68 -0.97
N PRO A 18 14.98 -11.31 -2.25
CA PRO A 18 15.23 -9.96 -2.71
C PRO A 18 14.28 -8.97 -2.05
N HIS A 19 14.84 -7.95 -1.43
CA HIS A 19 14.04 -6.93 -0.74
C HIS A 19 14.68 -5.56 -0.82
N ASP A 20 13.85 -4.52 -0.75
CA ASP A 20 14.30 -3.14 -0.65
C ASP A 20 14.68 -2.81 0.80
N GLY A 21 15.61 -1.88 0.97
CA GLY A 21 15.99 -1.36 2.28
C GLY A 21 16.49 0.06 2.16
N CYS A 22 16.21 0.86 3.17
CA CYS A 22 16.69 2.24 3.25
C CYS A 22 17.97 2.29 4.08
N ILE A 23 19.11 2.66 3.46
CA ILE A 23 20.35 2.96 4.19
C ILE A 23 20.25 4.40 4.67
N CYS A 24 20.39 4.60 5.98
CA CYS A 24 20.32 5.92 6.60
C CYS A 24 21.63 6.34 7.31
N GLY A 25 22.66 5.51 7.25
CA GLY A 25 23.97 5.85 7.81
C GLY A 25 25.04 4.79 7.53
N TYR A 26 26.29 5.18 7.73
CA TYR A 26 27.44 4.30 7.67
C TYR A 26 28.40 4.61 8.84
N ASN A 27 28.79 3.57 9.57
CA ASN A 27 29.84 3.68 10.58
C ASN A 27 31.15 3.13 10.00
N GLN A 28 32.10 4.04 9.82
CA GLN A 28 33.39 3.69 9.22
C GLN A 28 34.28 2.83 10.15
N SER A 29 34.19 3.06 11.46
CA SER A 29 34.98 2.32 12.46
C SER A 29 34.59 0.84 12.48
N ASP A 30 33.30 0.55 12.50
CA ASP A 30 32.78 -0.81 12.63
C ASP A 30 32.48 -1.44 11.28
N LYS A 31 32.63 -0.68 10.19
CA LYS A 31 32.26 -1.09 8.82
C LYS A 31 30.83 -1.63 8.77
N THR A 32 29.88 -0.88 9.32
CA THR A 32 28.47 -1.23 9.34
C THR A 32 27.62 -0.16 8.66
N TYR A 33 26.56 -0.61 7.97
CA TYR A 33 25.49 0.27 7.51
C TYR A 33 24.37 0.30 8.53
N LEU A 34 23.80 1.47 8.75
CA LEU A 34 22.58 1.66 9.50
C LEU A 34 21.41 1.62 8.51
N ILE A 35 20.51 0.67 8.68
CA ILE A 35 19.37 0.49 7.76
C ILE A 35 18.04 0.65 8.49
N PHE A 36 17.03 1.06 7.73
CA PHE A 36 15.62 1.02 8.10
C PHE A 36 14.96 -0.11 7.32
N ALA A 37 14.55 -1.17 7.99
CA ALA A 37 13.94 -2.35 7.37
C ALA A 37 13.19 -3.21 8.40
N TYR A 38 12.44 -4.20 7.94
CA TYR A 38 11.91 -5.25 8.82
C TYR A 38 13.05 -6.15 9.29
N ASP A 39 13.10 -6.40 10.60
CA ASP A 39 14.04 -7.31 11.23
C ASP A 39 13.53 -8.78 11.21
N GLN A 40 14.27 -9.69 11.84
CA GLN A 40 13.90 -11.11 11.97
C GLN A 40 12.58 -11.35 12.70
N ASN A 41 12.09 -10.38 13.50
CA ASN A 41 10.82 -10.43 14.21
C ASN A 41 9.69 -9.71 13.46
N TRP A 42 9.93 -9.32 12.20
CA TRP A 42 8.99 -8.53 11.38
C TRP A 42 8.67 -7.14 11.95
N LEU A 43 9.56 -6.59 12.79
CA LEU A 43 9.44 -5.22 13.29
C LEU A 43 10.20 -4.28 12.36
N TYR A 44 9.50 -3.24 11.86
CA TYR A 44 10.12 -2.20 11.04
C TYR A 44 10.88 -1.23 11.94
N ARG A 45 12.19 -1.30 11.91
CA ARG A 45 13.06 -0.50 12.77
C ARG A 45 14.43 -0.23 12.16
N LYS A 46 15.17 0.64 12.83
CA LYS A 46 16.56 0.95 12.52
C LYS A 46 17.49 -0.05 13.21
N PHE A 47 18.41 -0.65 12.46
CA PHE A 47 19.45 -1.53 13.00
C PHE A 47 20.70 -1.53 12.13
N SER A 48 21.83 -1.94 12.70
CA SER A 48 23.12 -2.01 12.00
C SER A 48 23.33 -3.37 11.35
N ILE A 49 23.91 -3.34 10.16
CA ILE A 49 24.29 -4.55 9.41
C ILE A 49 25.74 -4.46 8.95
N PRO A 50 26.50 -5.57 8.93
CA PRO A 50 27.87 -5.57 8.44
C PRO A 50 27.94 -5.18 6.96
N GLN A 51 28.89 -4.33 6.60
CA GLN A 51 29.14 -3.92 5.22
C GLN A 51 29.34 -5.13 4.30
N LYS A 52 30.07 -6.17 4.76
CA LYS A 52 30.31 -7.38 3.99
C LYS A 52 29.00 -8.08 3.60
N GLY A 53 28.07 -8.26 4.54
CA GLY A 53 26.76 -8.86 4.28
C GLY A 53 25.96 -8.06 3.27
N PHE A 54 25.89 -6.73 3.48
CA PHE A 54 25.21 -5.82 2.54
C PHE A 54 25.77 -5.94 1.11
N LEU A 55 27.10 -5.84 0.95
CA LEU A 55 27.73 -5.95 -0.37
C LEU A 55 27.52 -7.31 -1.01
N SER A 56 27.50 -8.39 -0.24
CA SER A 56 27.17 -9.72 -0.76
C SER A 56 25.72 -9.80 -1.26
N GLY A 57 24.78 -9.24 -0.51
CA GLY A 57 23.37 -9.16 -0.91
C GLY A 57 23.13 -8.28 -2.15
N VAL A 58 23.91 -7.21 -2.33
CA VAL A 58 23.90 -6.39 -3.57
C VAL A 58 24.47 -7.18 -4.74
N LYS A 59 25.65 -7.80 -4.58
CA LYS A 59 26.32 -8.57 -5.64
C LYS A 59 25.46 -9.72 -6.17
N ALA A 60 24.73 -10.40 -5.29
CA ALA A 60 23.83 -11.48 -5.67
C ALA A 60 22.73 -11.02 -6.64
N ARG A 61 22.40 -9.71 -6.66
CA ARG A 61 21.35 -9.12 -7.49
C ARG A 61 21.83 -8.48 -8.79
N ILE A 62 23.12 -8.16 -8.91
CA ILE A 62 23.67 -7.45 -10.09
C ILE A 62 23.46 -8.23 -11.40
N HIS A 63 23.32 -9.54 -11.35
CA HIS A 63 23.14 -10.39 -12.54
C HIS A 63 21.66 -10.56 -12.95
N GLU A 64 20.71 -10.05 -12.19
CA GLU A 64 19.30 -10.11 -12.56
C GLU A 64 18.95 -8.90 -13.46
N LYS A 65 18.50 -9.18 -14.69
CA LYS A 65 18.18 -8.14 -15.72
C LYS A 65 17.11 -7.11 -15.29
N SER A 66 16.42 -7.33 -14.19
CA SER A 66 15.33 -6.48 -13.70
C SER A 66 15.73 -5.48 -12.60
N TYR A 67 16.99 -5.47 -12.14
CA TYR A 67 17.49 -4.57 -11.08
C TYR A 67 19.02 -4.36 -11.21
N PRO A 68 19.59 -3.35 -10.62
CA PRO A 68 19.13 -2.52 -9.52
C PRO A 68 19.26 -1.01 -9.80
N SER A 69 18.36 -0.23 -9.35
CA SER A 69 18.63 1.19 -9.11
C SER A 69 18.94 1.41 -7.62
N ILE A 70 20.13 1.90 -7.30
CA ILE A 70 20.37 2.53 -6.00
C ILE A 70 19.89 3.96 -6.13
N CYS A 71 18.77 4.29 -5.49
CA CYS A 71 18.26 5.64 -5.46
C CYS A 71 18.85 6.36 -4.25
N GLY A 72 19.61 7.42 -4.49
CA GLY A 72 20.00 8.38 -3.44
C GLY A 72 18.82 9.29 -3.14
N VAL A 73 18.35 9.26 -1.88
CA VAL A 73 17.33 10.21 -1.40
C VAL A 73 18.05 11.32 -0.62
N ARG A 74 17.88 12.57 -1.06
CA ARG A 74 18.39 13.75 -0.36
C ARG A 74 17.20 14.54 0.17
N THR A 75 17.19 14.79 1.48
CA THR A 75 16.22 15.74 2.06
C THR A 75 16.54 17.14 1.55
N LYS A 76 15.54 17.81 1.02
CA LYS A 76 15.60 19.24 0.76
C LYS A 76 15.12 19.96 2.02
N ASN A 77 15.79 21.04 2.41
CA ASN A 77 15.33 21.95 3.46
C ASN A 77 14.25 22.90 2.92
N GLU A 78 13.32 22.36 2.15
CA GLU A 78 12.18 23.09 1.61
C GLU A 78 10.92 22.67 2.35
N GLU A 79 10.14 23.64 2.76
CA GLU A 79 8.82 23.36 3.33
C GLU A 79 7.91 22.81 2.24
N VAL A 80 7.38 21.61 2.48
CA VAL A 80 6.40 21.00 1.57
C VAL A 80 5.03 21.54 1.92
N LEU A 81 4.56 22.51 1.15
CA LEU A 81 3.22 23.07 1.31
C LEU A 81 2.17 22.11 0.72
N PHE A 82 1.07 21.92 1.44
CA PHE A 82 -0.04 21.15 0.96
C PHE A 82 -0.77 21.90 -0.17
N SER A 83 -0.87 21.28 -1.34
CA SER A 83 -1.61 21.82 -2.49
C SER A 83 -2.98 21.11 -2.59
N PRO A 84 -4.10 21.79 -2.28
CA PRO A 84 -5.42 21.21 -2.43
C PRO A 84 -5.74 20.86 -3.89
N ASP A 85 -5.20 21.59 -4.87
CA ASP A 85 -5.40 21.34 -6.28
C ASP A 85 -4.73 20.06 -6.76
N GLU A 86 -3.50 19.82 -6.35
CA GLU A 86 -2.81 18.57 -6.62
C GLU A 86 -3.49 17.39 -5.94
N ALA A 87 -3.94 17.56 -4.70
CA ALA A 87 -4.66 16.53 -3.96
C ALA A 87 -6.00 16.16 -4.63
N LEU A 88 -6.77 17.16 -5.12
CA LEU A 88 -8.00 16.94 -5.88
C LEU A 88 -7.70 16.31 -7.25
N GLY A 89 -6.61 16.70 -7.89
CA GLY A 89 -6.13 16.09 -9.14
C GLY A 89 -5.83 14.60 -8.94
N ALA A 90 -5.12 14.26 -7.88
CA ALA A 90 -4.81 12.87 -7.52
C ALA A 90 -6.08 12.03 -7.23
N ILE A 91 -7.09 12.62 -6.58
CA ILE A 91 -8.40 11.96 -6.35
C ILE A 91 -9.12 11.71 -7.68
N ARG A 92 -9.10 12.66 -8.63
CA ARG A 92 -9.68 12.43 -9.98
C ARG A 92 -8.98 11.30 -10.71
N THR A 93 -7.66 11.31 -10.70
CA THR A 93 -6.85 10.22 -11.31
C THR A 93 -7.17 8.87 -10.66
N TYR A 94 -7.28 8.83 -9.33
CA TYR A 94 -7.66 7.62 -8.61
C TYR A 94 -9.03 7.08 -9.01
N LEU A 95 -10.05 7.94 -9.13
CA LEU A 95 -11.40 7.56 -9.52
C LEU A 95 -11.53 7.15 -10.99
N ASN A 96 -10.73 7.76 -11.88
CA ASN A 96 -10.80 7.57 -13.32
C ASN A 96 -9.83 6.51 -13.86
N ALA A 97 -9.04 5.87 -12.99
CA ALA A 97 -8.21 4.75 -13.40
C ALA A 97 -9.10 3.65 -13.98
N THR A 98 -8.99 3.42 -15.28
CA THR A 98 -9.81 2.47 -16.03
C THR A 98 -9.10 1.13 -16.17
N THR A 99 -9.90 0.06 -16.27
CA THR A 99 -9.39 -1.29 -16.54
C THR A 99 -8.81 -1.44 -17.95
N GLU A 100 -9.11 -0.52 -18.86
CA GLU A 100 -8.63 -0.52 -20.24
C GLU A 100 -7.11 -0.33 -20.38
N GLN A 101 -6.48 0.21 -19.32
CA GLN A 101 -5.03 0.37 -19.27
C GLN A 101 -4.29 -0.92 -18.87
N TYR A 102 -5.03 -2.00 -18.55
CA TYR A 102 -4.46 -3.21 -17.95
C TYR A 102 -4.91 -4.44 -18.71
N PRO A 103 -3.99 -5.24 -19.28
CA PRO A 103 -4.33 -6.42 -20.03
C PRO A 103 -5.05 -7.47 -19.16
N GLU A 104 -6.07 -8.09 -19.72
CA GLU A 104 -6.88 -9.11 -19.03
C GLU A 104 -6.12 -10.40 -18.67
N ASN A 105 -4.96 -10.60 -19.26
CA ASN A 105 -4.11 -11.80 -19.11
C ASN A 105 -3.20 -11.79 -17.87
N GLY A 106 -3.37 -10.86 -16.95
CA GLY A 106 -2.71 -10.88 -15.65
C GLY A 106 -1.29 -10.31 -15.59
N GLU A 107 -0.76 -9.82 -16.69
CA GLU A 107 0.57 -9.19 -16.75
C GLU A 107 0.57 -7.69 -16.45
N GLY A 108 -0.59 -7.11 -16.18
CA GLY A 108 -0.74 -5.68 -15.95
C GLY A 108 -0.84 -5.30 -14.47
N THR A 109 -0.57 -4.03 -14.20
CA THR A 109 -0.76 -3.42 -12.88
C THR A 109 -2.12 -2.71 -12.84
N VAL A 110 -2.95 -3.01 -11.84
CA VAL A 110 -4.22 -2.32 -11.59
C VAL A 110 -3.99 -1.18 -10.62
N LEU A 111 -4.44 0.02 -10.97
CA LEU A 111 -4.28 1.23 -10.16
C LEU A 111 -5.62 1.86 -9.81
N GLY A 112 -5.59 2.74 -8.81
CA GLY A 112 -6.71 3.58 -8.45
C GLY A 112 -7.90 2.80 -7.92
N HIS A 113 -9.09 3.34 -8.17
CA HIS A 113 -10.35 2.79 -7.66
C HIS A 113 -10.69 1.39 -8.22
N ALA A 114 -10.17 1.06 -9.42
CA ALA A 114 -10.36 -0.25 -10.05
C ALA A 114 -9.81 -1.42 -9.21
N VAL A 115 -8.82 -1.16 -8.34
CA VAL A 115 -8.25 -2.17 -7.42
C VAL A 115 -9.31 -2.89 -6.60
N HIS A 116 -10.39 -2.20 -6.18
CA HIS A 116 -11.47 -2.84 -5.41
C HIS A 116 -12.20 -3.93 -6.20
N HIS A 117 -12.46 -3.68 -7.48
CA HIS A 117 -13.10 -4.66 -8.36
C HIS A 117 -12.23 -5.89 -8.56
N TYR A 118 -10.93 -5.68 -8.82
CA TYR A 118 -10.00 -6.79 -9.01
C TYR A 118 -9.77 -7.58 -7.71
N LEU A 119 -9.70 -6.91 -6.57
CA LEU A 119 -9.60 -7.57 -5.28
C LEU A 119 -10.87 -8.37 -4.95
N ALA A 120 -12.06 -7.85 -5.30
CA ALA A 120 -13.30 -8.62 -5.14
C ALA A 120 -13.29 -9.90 -6.01
N ARG A 121 -12.85 -9.81 -7.28
CA ARG A 121 -12.67 -10.98 -8.15
C ARG A 121 -11.62 -11.96 -7.61
N TYR A 122 -10.53 -11.45 -7.04
CA TYR A 122 -9.52 -12.28 -6.38
C TYR A 122 -10.13 -13.07 -5.21
N VAL A 123 -10.97 -12.43 -4.39
CA VAL A 123 -11.67 -13.10 -3.29
C VAL A 123 -12.69 -14.14 -3.81
N ASP A 124 -13.40 -13.82 -4.91
CA ASP A 124 -14.31 -14.80 -5.55
C ASP A 124 -13.55 -16.04 -6.05
N LYS A 125 -12.35 -15.86 -6.63
CA LYS A 125 -11.50 -16.96 -7.07
C LYS A 125 -10.95 -17.79 -5.91
N LEU A 126 -10.64 -17.17 -4.77
CA LEU A 126 -10.31 -17.89 -3.53
C LEU A 126 -11.51 -18.74 -3.07
N ALA A 127 -12.73 -18.17 -3.09
CA ALA A 127 -13.95 -18.88 -2.71
C ALA A 127 -14.27 -20.05 -3.63
N ALA A 128 -13.96 -19.92 -4.92
CA ALA A 128 -14.11 -21.00 -5.92
C ALA A 128 -12.99 -22.04 -5.88
N GLY A 129 -11.96 -21.86 -5.05
CA GLY A 129 -10.79 -22.76 -5.00
C GLY A 129 -9.86 -22.66 -6.22
N GLU A 130 -10.03 -21.65 -7.07
CA GLU A 130 -9.16 -21.43 -8.24
C GLU A 130 -7.76 -20.94 -7.84
N ILE A 131 -7.64 -20.29 -6.69
CA ILE A 131 -6.38 -19.86 -6.11
C ILE A 131 -6.11 -20.72 -4.88
N PRO A 132 -5.01 -21.51 -4.88
CA PRO A 132 -4.62 -22.29 -3.72
C PRO A 132 -4.36 -21.39 -2.49
N TYR A 133 -4.78 -21.87 -1.33
CA TYR A 133 -4.63 -21.13 -0.07
C TYR A 133 -3.17 -20.69 0.21
N GLU A 134 -2.21 -21.52 -0.17
CA GLU A 134 -0.77 -21.28 0.00
C GLU A 134 -0.28 -20.07 -0.82
N ARG A 135 -1.00 -19.70 -1.87
CA ARG A 135 -0.73 -18.54 -2.73
C ARG A 135 -1.53 -17.29 -2.35
N MET A 136 -2.29 -17.38 -1.27
CA MET A 136 -3.08 -16.25 -0.78
C MET A 136 -2.17 -15.11 -0.29
N ASP A 137 -2.34 -13.91 -0.85
CA ASP A 137 -1.63 -12.72 -0.35
C ASP A 137 -2.34 -12.14 0.88
N ARG A 138 -1.67 -12.19 2.02
CA ARG A 138 -2.18 -11.76 3.33
C ARG A 138 -2.28 -10.25 3.47
N ARG A 139 -1.62 -9.48 2.61
CA ARG A 139 -1.42 -8.03 2.76
C ARG A 139 -2.53 -7.20 2.11
N VAL A 140 -3.25 -7.74 1.13
CA VAL A 140 -4.14 -6.97 0.26
C VAL A 140 -5.20 -6.15 1.00
N PHE A 141 -5.85 -6.70 2.02
CA PHE A 141 -6.83 -5.96 2.81
C PHE A 141 -6.20 -4.97 3.80
N ARG A 142 -4.96 -5.21 4.22
CA ARG A 142 -4.20 -4.23 5.00
C ARG A 142 -3.92 -2.98 4.16
N VAL A 143 -3.45 -3.16 2.93
CA VAL A 143 -3.18 -2.04 2.01
C VAL A 143 -4.45 -1.24 1.73
N ILE A 144 -5.59 -1.89 1.51
CA ILE A 144 -6.88 -1.20 1.34
C ILE A 144 -7.23 -0.37 2.56
N TRP A 145 -7.13 -0.93 3.76
CA TRP A 145 -7.41 -0.18 4.99
C TRP A 145 -6.46 1.01 5.18
N GLU A 146 -5.15 0.82 5.02
CA GLU A 146 -4.15 1.89 5.14
C GLU A 146 -4.42 3.01 4.12
N HIS A 147 -4.79 2.65 2.89
CA HIS A 147 -5.20 3.63 1.88
C HIS A 147 -6.42 4.46 2.35
N LYS A 148 -7.43 3.83 2.96
CA LYS A 148 -8.60 4.57 3.48
C LYS A 148 -8.24 5.51 4.62
N VAL A 149 -7.32 5.11 5.51
CA VAL A 149 -6.80 6.00 6.57
C VAL A 149 -6.14 7.24 5.97
N ILE A 150 -5.21 7.06 5.02
CA ILE A 150 -4.52 8.18 4.37
C ILE A 150 -5.48 9.05 3.56
N MET A 151 -6.48 8.46 2.91
CA MET A 151 -7.49 9.21 2.16
C MET A 151 -8.37 10.06 3.08
N ALA A 152 -8.73 9.56 4.27
CA ALA A 152 -9.48 10.34 5.27
C ALA A 152 -8.70 11.60 5.70
N GLU A 153 -7.41 11.46 5.99
CA GLU A 153 -6.54 12.61 6.32
C GLU A 153 -6.42 13.60 5.16
N ARG A 154 -6.31 13.09 3.94
CA ARG A 154 -6.27 13.93 2.73
C ARG A 154 -7.55 14.72 2.54
N ILE A 155 -8.72 14.11 2.74
CA ILE A 155 -10.02 14.77 2.66
C ILE A 155 -10.11 15.89 3.71
N LEU A 156 -9.73 15.61 4.95
CA LEU A 156 -9.74 16.60 6.02
C LEU A 156 -8.87 17.81 5.67
N LYS A 157 -7.65 17.60 5.18
CA LYS A 157 -6.77 18.69 4.74
C LYS A 157 -7.31 19.49 3.56
N ILE A 158 -8.02 18.86 2.63
CA ILE A 158 -8.70 19.57 1.53
C ILE A 158 -9.83 20.43 2.08
N GLU A 159 -10.67 19.91 2.99
CA GLU A 159 -11.76 20.65 3.62
C GLU A 159 -11.23 21.87 4.36
N GLU A 160 -10.16 21.72 5.15
CA GLU A 160 -9.48 22.82 5.86
C GLU A 160 -8.95 23.89 4.88
N ALA A 161 -8.17 23.48 3.88
CA ALA A 161 -7.53 24.40 2.94
C ALA A 161 -8.52 25.18 2.07
N LEU A 162 -9.67 24.59 1.74
CA LEU A 162 -10.71 25.21 0.93
C LEU A 162 -11.85 25.82 1.76
N SER A 163 -11.75 25.78 3.09
CA SER A 163 -12.81 26.22 4.01
C SER A 163 -14.18 25.60 3.66
N LEU A 164 -14.17 24.30 3.38
CA LEU A 164 -15.39 23.51 3.20
C LEU A 164 -15.93 23.06 4.56
N ASP A 165 -17.24 22.70 4.61
CA ASP A 165 -17.77 22.02 5.78
C ASP A 165 -17.15 20.61 5.93
N ALA A 166 -17.06 20.12 7.17
CA ALA A 166 -16.52 18.77 7.44
C ALA A 166 -17.50 17.63 7.07
N GLY A 167 -18.32 17.83 6.06
CA GLY A 167 -19.36 16.88 5.67
C GLY A 167 -18.79 15.64 4.98
N THR A 168 -17.76 15.84 4.14
CA THR A 168 -17.14 14.74 3.38
C THR A 168 -16.27 13.88 4.29
N SER A 169 -15.46 14.47 5.16
CA SER A 169 -14.64 13.72 6.13
C SER A 169 -15.51 12.89 7.08
N ARG A 170 -16.63 13.45 7.56
CA ARG A 170 -17.62 12.71 8.35
C ARG A 170 -18.26 11.55 7.58
N ALA A 171 -18.60 11.75 6.31
CA ALA A 171 -19.14 10.70 5.45
C ALA A 171 -18.11 9.61 5.10
N TYR A 172 -16.81 9.95 5.09
CA TYR A 172 -15.73 9.02 4.78
C TYR A 172 -15.31 8.15 5.99
N ALA A 173 -15.47 8.64 7.21
CA ALA A 173 -15.06 7.94 8.43
C ALA A 173 -15.65 6.50 8.58
N PRO A 174 -16.94 6.24 8.24
CA PRO A 174 -17.47 4.88 8.23
C PRO A 174 -16.75 3.94 7.25
N LEU A 175 -16.24 4.45 6.13
CA LEU A 175 -15.52 3.64 5.13
C LEU A 175 -14.18 3.16 5.65
N VAL A 176 -13.49 3.96 6.46
CA VAL A 176 -12.26 3.55 7.16
C VAL A 176 -12.53 2.40 8.11
N LYS A 177 -13.62 2.49 8.89
CA LYS A 177 -14.05 1.42 9.83
C LYS A 177 -14.41 0.15 9.06
N GLU A 178 -15.15 0.30 7.96
CA GLU A 178 -15.53 -0.84 7.11
C GLU A 178 -14.31 -1.54 6.52
N ALA A 179 -13.34 -0.79 5.98
CA ALA A 179 -12.09 -1.36 5.47
C ALA A 179 -11.29 -2.10 6.56
N HIS A 180 -11.30 -1.59 7.80
CA HIS A 180 -10.71 -2.27 8.94
C HIS A 180 -11.43 -3.59 9.26
N HIS A 181 -12.77 -3.60 9.25
CA HIS A 181 -13.55 -4.82 9.46
C HIS A 181 -13.26 -5.86 8.38
N LEU A 182 -13.19 -5.46 7.10
CA LEU A 182 -12.83 -6.36 6.00
C LEU A 182 -11.44 -6.98 6.22
N ARG A 183 -10.46 -6.18 6.65
CA ARG A 183 -9.13 -6.67 7.02
C ARG A 183 -9.21 -7.73 8.12
N MET A 184 -10.01 -7.49 9.16
CA MET A 184 -10.14 -8.44 10.29
C MET A 184 -10.83 -9.75 9.86
N LEU A 185 -11.88 -9.67 9.01
CA LEU A 185 -12.54 -10.85 8.46
C LEU A 185 -11.59 -11.67 7.58
N TYR A 186 -10.79 -11.00 6.74
CA TYR A 186 -9.79 -11.67 5.90
C TYR A 186 -8.69 -12.34 6.73
N ALA A 187 -8.23 -11.69 7.79
CA ALA A 187 -7.30 -12.29 8.73
C ALA A 187 -7.89 -13.51 9.45
N ALA A 188 -9.17 -13.45 9.85
CA ALA A 188 -9.86 -14.57 10.47
C ALA A 188 -10.00 -15.77 9.51
N HIS A 189 -10.33 -15.52 8.22
CA HIS A 189 -10.30 -16.55 7.19
C HIS A 189 -8.91 -17.18 7.08
N HIS A 190 -7.87 -16.35 6.96
CA HIS A 190 -6.50 -16.84 6.85
C HIS A 190 -6.05 -17.67 8.06
N MET A 191 -6.39 -17.27 9.28
CA MET A 191 -5.96 -17.97 10.50
C MET A 191 -6.72 -19.28 10.76
N LYS A 192 -8.00 -19.34 10.37
CA LYS A 192 -8.93 -20.41 10.80
C LYS A 192 -9.59 -21.13 9.64
N ARG A 193 -9.19 -20.87 8.41
CA ARG A 193 -9.81 -21.44 7.18
C ARG A 193 -11.34 -21.28 7.15
N ARG A 194 -11.85 -20.09 7.43
CA ARG A 194 -13.26 -19.77 7.48
C ARG A 194 -13.75 -19.34 6.09
N ASP A 195 -13.92 -20.30 5.19
CA ASP A 195 -14.22 -20.04 3.78
C ASP A 195 -15.60 -19.38 3.58
N GLU A 196 -16.52 -19.57 4.54
CA GLU A 196 -17.81 -18.88 4.57
C GLU A 196 -17.72 -17.35 4.64
N LEU A 197 -16.54 -16.80 5.02
CA LEU A 197 -16.31 -15.36 5.05
C LEU A 197 -16.00 -14.78 3.66
N LEU A 198 -15.51 -15.56 2.71
CA LEU A 198 -15.07 -15.06 1.40
C LEU A 198 -16.20 -14.39 0.58
N PRO A 199 -17.41 -14.99 0.44
CA PRO A 199 -18.52 -14.31 -0.25
C PRO A 199 -18.93 -13.01 0.44
N ILE A 200 -18.88 -12.96 1.78
CA ILE A 200 -19.19 -11.76 2.56
C ILE A 200 -18.16 -10.67 2.27
N LEU A 201 -16.86 -11.01 2.27
CA LEU A 201 -15.77 -10.11 1.96
C LEU A 201 -15.90 -9.50 0.57
N SER A 202 -16.14 -10.34 -0.44
CA SER A 202 -16.29 -9.91 -1.82
C SER A 202 -17.47 -8.95 -2.02
N LYS A 203 -18.63 -9.26 -1.45
CA LYS A 203 -19.82 -8.40 -1.49
C LYS A 203 -19.56 -7.05 -0.83
N ARG A 204 -19.08 -7.05 0.43
CA ARG A 204 -18.85 -5.84 1.20
C ARG A 204 -17.75 -4.96 0.60
N LEU A 205 -16.73 -5.56 -0.04
CA LEU A 205 -15.70 -4.80 -0.77
C LEU A 205 -16.28 -4.04 -1.96
N ARG A 206 -17.23 -4.63 -2.70
CA ARG A 206 -17.94 -3.92 -3.79
C ARG A 206 -18.81 -2.78 -3.25
N GLU A 207 -19.48 -3.00 -2.13
CA GLU A 207 -20.29 -1.96 -1.45
C GLU A 207 -19.41 -0.80 -0.97
N LEU A 208 -18.25 -1.10 -0.35
CA LEU A 208 -17.24 -0.12 0.05
C LEU A 208 -16.76 0.71 -1.13
N ALA A 209 -16.44 0.07 -2.26
CA ALA A 209 -16.01 0.76 -3.47
C ALA A 209 -17.07 1.75 -3.98
N LYS A 210 -18.33 1.32 -4.05
CA LYS A 210 -19.44 2.17 -4.50
C LYS A 210 -19.62 3.38 -3.57
N ALA A 211 -19.62 3.15 -2.27
CA ALA A 211 -19.78 4.21 -1.28
C ALA A 211 -18.61 5.21 -1.33
N GLU A 212 -17.37 4.72 -1.45
CA GLU A 212 -16.19 5.59 -1.58
C GLU A 212 -16.28 6.49 -2.80
N ARG A 213 -16.63 5.93 -3.97
CA ARG A 213 -16.80 6.73 -5.19
C ARG A 213 -17.79 7.87 -4.97
N THR A 214 -18.94 7.59 -4.40
CA THR A 214 -19.97 8.60 -4.12
C THR A 214 -19.44 9.73 -3.24
N VAL A 215 -18.72 9.40 -2.17
CA VAL A 215 -18.19 10.40 -1.24
C VAL A 215 -17.09 11.24 -1.89
N LEU A 216 -16.20 10.63 -2.67
CA LEU A 216 -15.11 11.36 -3.34
C LEU A 216 -15.61 12.22 -4.50
N GLU A 217 -16.63 11.79 -5.25
CA GLU A 217 -17.28 12.59 -6.29
C GLU A 217 -17.99 13.82 -5.68
N ASP A 218 -18.63 13.67 -4.51
CA ASP A 218 -19.21 14.80 -3.76
C ASP A 218 -18.14 15.82 -3.34
N LEU A 219 -17.00 15.37 -2.83
CA LEU A 219 -15.87 16.25 -2.52
C LEU A 219 -15.42 17.06 -3.74
N LEU A 220 -15.23 16.38 -4.88
CA LEU A 220 -14.81 17.03 -6.11
C LEU A 220 -15.82 18.07 -6.60
N ARG A 221 -17.12 17.80 -6.44
CA ARG A 221 -18.21 18.72 -6.76
C ARG A 221 -18.16 19.96 -5.84
N LYS A 222 -18.12 19.76 -4.53
CA LYS A 222 -18.04 20.86 -3.54
C LYS A 222 -16.82 21.75 -3.75
N ALA A 223 -15.66 21.15 -4.00
CA ALA A 223 -14.44 21.90 -4.27
C ALA A 223 -14.54 22.75 -5.54
N ARG A 224 -15.23 22.25 -6.59
CA ARG A 224 -15.48 23.01 -7.82
C ARG A 224 -16.40 24.20 -7.55
N GLU A 225 -17.52 23.99 -6.86
CA GLU A 225 -18.49 25.03 -6.52
C GLU A 225 -17.86 26.15 -5.66
N ARG A 226 -16.94 25.77 -4.76
CA ARG A 226 -16.19 26.73 -3.90
C ARG A 226 -15.29 27.65 -4.71
N LYS A 227 -14.68 27.16 -5.79
CA LYS A 227 -13.78 27.94 -6.66
C LYS A 227 -14.50 28.90 -7.60
N GLN A 228 -15.79 28.71 -7.81
CA GLN A 228 -16.63 29.58 -8.66
C GLN A 228 -17.25 30.76 -7.92
N LYS A 229 -17.14 30.75 -6.59
CA LYS A 229 -17.57 31.86 -5.70
C LYS A 229 -16.39 32.76 -5.35
#